data_cef2f144937738d74797ee119b7c4d0c
#
_entry.id   cef2f144937738d74797ee119b7c4d0c
#
_cell.length_a   1.000
_cell.length_b   1.000
_cell.length_c   1.000
_cell.angle_alpha   90.00
_cell.angle_beta   90.00
_cell.angle_gamma   90.00
#
_symmetry.space_group_name_H-M   'P 1'
#
loop_
_entity.id
_entity.type
_entity.pdbx_description
1 polymer ?
#
loop_
_entity_poly.entity_id
_entity_poly.type
_entity_poly.pdbx_seq_one_letter_code
_entity_poly.pdbx_strand_id
1 'polypeptide(L)'
;MKRYVIERNIPKIGSKTRRELKEAAKVSNKALAELAPDIQWVESFVTAGKTFCVYLAKDEKVIKEHAKLSGFPANKITEIRRVISPTTAF
;
A
#
# COMPACT_ATOMS: atom_id res chain seq x y z
N MET A 1 10.17 -10.26 7.43
CA MET A 1 9.48 -9.00 7.10
C MET A 1 8.17 -8.90 7.85
N LYS A 2 7.75 -7.70 8.17
CA LYS A 2 6.48 -7.45 8.84
C LYS A 2 5.42 -7.06 7.81
N ARG A 3 4.17 -7.27 8.16
CA ARG A 3 3.03 -6.89 7.31
C ARG A 3 2.44 -5.59 7.85
N TYR A 4 2.12 -4.66 6.93
CA TYR A 4 1.56 -3.36 7.29
C TYR A 4 0.36 -3.05 6.42
N VAL A 5 -0.59 -2.29 6.98
CA VAL A 5 -1.62 -1.63 6.21
C VAL A 5 -1.38 -0.11 6.25
N ILE A 6 -1.41 0.51 5.08
CA ILE A 6 -1.18 1.94 4.92
C ILE A 6 -2.46 2.58 4.42
N GLU A 7 -2.98 3.53 5.19
CA GLU A 7 -4.11 4.36 4.76
C GLU A 7 -3.56 5.58 4.05
N ARG A 8 -4.11 5.83 2.87
CA ARG A 8 -3.75 7.00 2.06
C ARG A 8 -5.01 7.80 1.75
N ASN A 9 -5.03 9.06 2.15
CA ASN A 9 -6.12 9.97 1.82
C ASN A 9 -5.85 10.54 0.43
N ILE A 10 -6.59 10.06 -0.55
CA ILE A 10 -6.46 10.49 -1.95
C ILE A 10 -7.86 10.87 -2.43
N PRO A 11 -8.21 12.15 -2.38
CA PRO A 11 -9.55 12.61 -2.78
C PRO A 11 -9.92 12.11 -4.17
N LYS A 12 -11.13 11.58 -4.30
CA LYS A 12 -11.70 11.09 -5.57
C LYS A 12 -11.00 9.88 -6.18
N ILE A 13 -10.17 9.18 -5.43
CA ILE A 13 -9.49 8.00 -5.95
C ILE A 13 -10.49 6.94 -6.46
N GLY A 14 -11.65 6.83 -5.81
CA GLY A 14 -12.68 5.87 -6.21
C GLY A 14 -13.35 6.18 -7.55
N SER A 15 -13.20 7.41 -8.06
CA SER A 15 -13.74 7.81 -9.37
C SER A 15 -12.70 7.73 -10.49
N LYS A 16 -11.48 7.33 -10.19
CA LYS A 16 -10.43 7.16 -11.19
C LYS A 16 -10.76 6.02 -12.13
N THR A 17 -10.43 6.20 -13.41
CA THR A 17 -10.60 5.16 -14.40
C THR A 17 -9.60 4.03 -14.18
N ARG A 18 -9.87 2.87 -14.79
CA ARG A 18 -8.95 1.75 -14.76
C ARG A 18 -7.57 2.13 -15.31
N ARG A 19 -7.54 2.96 -16.37
CA ARG A 19 -6.28 3.46 -16.95
C ARG A 19 -5.49 4.32 -15.97
N GLU A 20 -6.17 5.22 -15.26
CA GLU A 20 -5.53 6.07 -14.27
C GLU A 20 -4.99 5.26 -13.09
N LEU A 21 -5.73 4.25 -12.63
CA LEU A 21 -5.27 3.35 -11.58
C LEU A 21 -4.08 2.50 -12.05
N LYS A 22 -4.07 2.11 -13.31
CA LYS A 22 -2.93 1.39 -13.91
C LYS A 22 -1.66 2.25 -13.88
N GLU A 23 -1.78 3.53 -14.24
CA GLU A 23 -0.64 4.44 -14.22
C GLU A 23 -0.14 4.68 -12.79
N ALA A 24 -1.06 4.81 -11.83
CA ALA A 24 -0.70 4.93 -10.42
C ALA A 24 0.07 3.68 -9.94
N ALA A 25 -0.38 2.50 -10.32
CA ALA A 25 0.30 1.24 -9.98
C ALA A 25 1.70 1.17 -10.59
N LYS A 26 1.89 1.65 -11.81
CA LYS A 26 3.20 1.71 -12.45
C LYS A 26 4.17 2.61 -11.67
N VAL A 27 3.71 3.77 -11.22
CA VAL A 27 4.51 4.69 -10.42
C VAL A 27 4.93 4.02 -9.12
N SER A 28 3.98 3.35 -8.45
CA SER A 28 4.26 2.61 -7.22
C SER A 28 5.28 1.50 -7.46
N ASN A 29 5.10 0.71 -8.51
CA ASN A 29 6.01 -0.40 -8.83
C ASN A 29 7.43 0.08 -9.12
N LYS A 30 7.57 1.23 -9.76
CA LYS A 30 8.89 1.83 -10.02
C LYS A 30 9.60 2.18 -8.72
N ALA A 31 8.89 2.79 -7.78
CA ALA A 31 9.42 3.11 -6.47
C ALA A 31 9.79 1.84 -5.69
N LEU A 32 8.94 0.81 -5.77
CA LEU A 32 9.19 -0.47 -5.10
C LEU A 32 10.44 -1.15 -5.63
N ALA A 33 10.69 -1.06 -6.94
CA ALA A 33 11.89 -1.64 -7.56
C ALA A 33 13.17 -1.02 -7.00
N GLU A 34 13.15 0.27 -6.69
CA GLU A 34 14.30 0.95 -6.10
C GLU A 34 14.56 0.55 -4.64
N LEU A 35 13.52 0.11 -3.94
CA LEU A 35 13.60 -0.26 -2.52
C LEU A 35 13.68 -1.77 -2.29
N ALA A 36 13.56 -2.56 -3.35
CA ALA A 36 13.65 -4.01 -3.25
C ALA A 36 15.03 -4.43 -2.69
N PRO A 37 15.09 -5.51 -1.87
CA PRO A 37 14.01 -6.41 -1.47
C PRO A 37 13.30 -6.01 -0.16
N ASP A 38 13.48 -4.81 0.32
CA ASP A 38 13.04 -4.38 1.66
C ASP A 38 11.55 -4.12 1.79
N ILE A 39 10.84 -4.06 0.66
CA ILE A 39 9.40 -3.83 0.63
C ILE A 39 8.76 -4.59 -0.53
N GLN A 40 7.56 -5.12 -0.29
CA GLN A 40 6.75 -5.85 -1.26
C GLN A 40 5.30 -5.39 -1.17
N TRP A 41 4.72 -5.00 -2.29
CA TRP A 41 3.31 -4.64 -2.36
C TRP A 41 2.48 -5.92 -2.51
N VAL A 42 1.54 -6.14 -1.61
CA VAL A 42 0.65 -7.31 -1.65
C VAL A 42 -0.61 -6.99 -2.44
N GLU A 43 -1.39 -6.02 -1.96
CA GLU A 43 -2.60 -5.57 -2.63
C GLU A 43 -3.07 -4.25 -2.04
N SER A 44 -4.02 -3.61 -2.72
CA SER A 44 -4.63 -2.38 -2.25
C SER A 44 -6.14 -2.42 -2.44
N PHE A 45 -6.85 -1.82 -1.51
CA PHE A 45 -8.30 -1.63 -1.57
C PHE A 45 -8.58 -0.18 -1.85
N VAL A 46 -9.33 0.10 -2.90
CA VAL A 46 -9.69 1.47 -3.31
C VAL A 46 -11.10 1.76 -2.84
N THR A 47 -11.26 2.84 -2.06
CA THR A 47 -12.57 3.35 -1.63
C THR A 47 -12.84 4.67 -2.34
N ALA A 48 -13.93 5.35 -1.99
CA ALA A 48 -14.26 6.64 -2.63
C ALA A 48 -13.14 7.70 -2.48
N GLY A 49 -12.56 7.81 -1.30
CA GLY A 49 -11.57 8.86 -1.03
C GLY A 49 -10.28 8.39 -0.36
N LYS A 50 -10.09 7.09 -0.25
CA LYS A 50 -8.92 6.51 0.40
C LYS A 50 -8.48 5.23 -0.29
N THR A 51 -7.21 4.86 -0.07
CA THR A 51 -6.76 3.50 -0.33
C THR A 51 -6.23 2.88 0.96
N PHE A 52 -6.40 1.58 1.06
CA PHE A 52 -5.82 0.76 2.13
C PHE A 52 -4.87 -0.21 1.45
N CYS A 53 -3.58 0.01 1.61
CA CYS A 53 -2.54 -0.75 0.90
C CYS A 53 -1.83 -1.69 1.86
N VAL A 54 -1.75 -2.96 1.50
CA VAL A 54 -1.05 -3.97 2.30
C VAL A 54 0.32 -4.22 1.72
N TYR A 55 1.34 -4.12 2.57
CA TYR A 55 2.73 -4.37 2.21
C TYR A 55 3.39 -5.33 3.18
N LEU A 56 4.37 -6.07 2.68
CA LEU A 56 5.40 -6.71 3.49
C LEU A 56 6.61 -5.79 3.45
N ALA A 57 7.14 -5.42 4.59
CA ALA A 57 8.24 -4.46 4.65
C ALA A 57 9.17 -4.76 5.82
N LYS A 58 10.41 -4.38 5.65
CA LYS A 58 11.45 -4.50 6.67
C LYS A 58 11.07 -3.71 7.93
N ASP A 59 10.58 -2.48 7.77
CA ASP A 59 10.18 -1.58 8.83
C ASP A 59 9.30 -0.44 8.29
N GLU A 60 8.82 0.44 9.17
CA GLU A 60 8.03 1.61 8.75
C GLU A 60 8.84 2.61 7.94
N LYS A 61 10.14 2.67 8.18
CA LYS A 61 11.01 3.63 7.50
C LYS A 61 11.01 3.41 5.99
N VAL A 62 11.10 2.17 5.53
CA VAL A 62 11.09 1.88 4.10
C VAL A 62 9.72 2.19 3.49
N ILE A 63 8.64 2.06 4.24
CA ILE A 63 7.30 2.44 3.79
C ILE A 63 7.23 3.96 3.57
N LYS A 64 7.80 4.74 4.47
CA LYS A 64 7.88 6.20 4.34
C LYS A 64 8.73 6.61 3.15
N GLU A 65 9.82 5.89 2.90
CA GLU A 65 10.65 6.11 1.71
C GLU A 65 9.87 5.82 0.43
N HIS A 66 9.07 4.76 0.40
CA HIS A 66 8.20 4.46 -0.73
C HIS A 66 7.19 5.58 -0.98
N ALA A 67 6.56 6.09 0.08
CA ALA A 67 5.63 7.20 -0.03
C ALA A 67 6.30 8.44 -0.63
N LYS A 68 7.51 8.73 -0.21
CA LYS A 68 8.29 9.86 -0.72
C LYS A 68 8.65 9.70 -2.19
N LEU A 69 9.12 8.52 -2.60
CA LEU A 69 9.52 8.24 -3.97
C LEU A 69 8.32 8.21 -4.93
N SER A 70 7.21 7.62 -4.51
CA SER A 70 6.02 7.50 -5.35
C SER A 70 5.16 8.75 -5.37
N GLY A 71 5.29 9.62 -4.36
CA GLY A 71 4.46 10.80 -4.21
C GLY A 71 3.08 10.52 -3.58
N PHE A 72 2.79 9.27 -3.23
CA PHE A 72 1.52 8.94 -2.57
C PHE A 72 1.64 9.16 -1.07
N PRO A 73 0.63 9.78 -0.43
CA PRO A 73 0.70 10.03 1.01
C PRO A 73 0.60 8.73 1.80
N ALA A 74 1.29 8.65 2.93
CA ALA A 74 1.14 7.58 3.90
C ALA A 74 0.59 8.20 5.18
N ASN A 75 -0.73 8.39 5.23
CA ASN A 75 -1.37 9.10 6.33
C ASN A 75 -1.36 8.30 7.63
N LYS A 76 -1.50 6.98 7.53
CA LYS A 76 -1.46 6.10 8.69
C LYS A 76 -0.81 4.78 8.31
N ILE A 77 0.16 4.36 9.09
CA ILE A 77 0.87 3.09 8.92
C ILE A 77 0.61 2.25 10.15
N THR A 78 0.04 1.06 9.96
CA THR A 78 -0.29 0.17 11.08
C THR A 78 0.28 -1.21 10.81
N GLU A 79 1.01 -1.76 11.77
CA GLU A 79 1.52 -3.12 11.67
C GLU A 79 0.36 -4.11 11.83
N ILE A 80 0.28 -5.07 10.91
CA ILE A 80 -0.70 -6.15 10.96
C ILE A 80 -0.05 -7.32 11.69
N ARG A 81 -0.62 -7.72 12.80
CA ARG A 81 -0.08 -8.81 13.60
C ARG A 81 -0.55 -10.17 13.12
N ARG A 82 -1.82 -10.28 12.74
CA ARG A 82 -2.44 -11.54 12.31
C ARG A 82 -3.50 -11.28 11.26
N VAL A 83 -3.68 -12.28 10.40
CA VAL A 83 -4.78 -12.30 9.44
C VAL A 83 -5.72 -13.42 9.87
N ILE A 84 -6.98 -13.12 9.98
CA ILE A 84 -8.02 -14.11 10.30
C ILE A 84 -9.04 -14.14 9.17
N SER A 85 -9.68 -15.28 9.00
CA SER A 85 -10.71 -15.51 7.98
C SER A 85 -11.71 -16.52 8.52
N PRO A 86 -12.80 -16.83 7.79
CA PRO A 86 -13.73 -17.86 8.21
C PRO A 86 -13.06 -19.21 8.51
N THR A 87 -12.01 -19.56 7.79
CA THR A 87 -11.26 -20.81 8.01
C THR A 87 -10.45 -20.80 9.31
N THR A 88 -10.23 -19.65 9.92
CA THR A 88 -9.54 -19.55 11.19
C THR A 88 -10.33 -20.28 12.30
N ALA A 89 -11.64 -20.44 12.12
CA ALA A 89 -12.50 -21.13 13.08
C ALA A 89 -12.33 -22.65 13.10
N PHE A 90 -11.57 -23.23 12.20
CA PHE A 90 -11.40 -24.70 12.07
C PHE A 90 -10.08 -25.22 12.61
#